data_4368ff517746838b5cf72e4342e394e9
#
_entry.id   4368ff517746838b5cf72e4342e394e9
#
_cell.length_a   1.000
_cell.length_b   1.000
_cell.length_c   1.000
_cell.angle_alpha   90.00
_cell.angle_beta   90.00
_cell.angle_gamma   90.00
#
_symmetry.space_group_name_H-M   'P 1'
#
loop_
_entity.id
_entity.type
_entity.pdbx_description
1 polymer ?
#
loop_
_entity_poly.entity_id
_entity_poly.type
_entity_poly.pdbx_seq_one_letter_code
_entity_poly.pdbx_strand_id
1 'polypeptide(L)'
;MTDSPQRRWEMVYVVALGGLASFSAYFAMYAFRKPFSAATYDSPEGWTHDLNFKIALVIAQVIGYALSKAIGIKVIAELGRKGRGAAIVGLITLSWVALVLFAVAPTPLKVAALFLNGLPLGLIWGLVFSYLE
;
A
#
# COMPACT_ATOMS: atom_id res chain seq x y z
N MET A 1 -6.27 38.95 -18.07
CA MET A 1 -6.77 37.57 -18.08
C MET A 1 -7.67 37.39 -16.89
N THR A 2 -8.97 37.53 -17.11
CA THR A 2 -9.97 37.43 -16.04
C THR A 2 -10.29 35.94 -15.82
N ASP A 3 -9.80 35.38 -14.74
CA ASP A 3 -10.25 34.09 -14.28
C ASP A 3 -11.76 34.17 -14.00
N SER A 4 -12.57 33.57 -14.86
CA SER A 4 -14.02 33.55 -14.67
C SER A 4 -14.35 32.81 -13.37
N PRO A 5 -15.35 33.28 -12.58
CA PRO A 5 -15.75 32.59 -11.34
C PRO A 5 -16.01 31.08 -11.53
N GLN A 6 -16.53 30.70 -12.70
CA GLN A 6 -16.77 29.30 -13.06
C GLN A 6 -15.47 28.48 -13.09
N ARG A 7 -14.40 29.00 -13.65
CA ARG A 7 -13.12 28.29 -13.71
C ARG A 7 -12.49 28.08 -12.31
N ARG A 8 -12.70 29.02 -11.42
CA ARG A 8 -12.29 28.89 -10.00
C ARG A 8 -13.06 27.79 -9.27
N TRP A 9 -14.36 27.71 -9.48
CA TRP A 9 -15.17 26.64 -8.87
C TRP A 9 -14.86 25.26 -9.42
N GLU A 10 -14.61 25.13 -10.72
CA GLU A 10 -14.16 23.89 -11.34
C GLU A 10 -12.81 23.44 -10.76
N MET A 11 -11.86 24.36 -10.61
CA MET A 11 -10.56 24.06 -10.01
C MET A 11 -10.69 23.60 -8.56
N VAL A 12 -11.49 24.31 -7.75
CA VAL A 12 -11.74 23.92 -6.35
C VAL A 12 -12.41 22.54 -6.27
N TYR A 13 -13.36 22.27 -7.15
CA TYR A 13 -14.03 20.97 -7.19
C TYR A 13 -13.04 19.83 -7.54
N VAL A 14 -12.22 20.01 -8.56
CA VAL A 14 -11.22 19.00 -8.98
C VAL A 14 -10.19 18.77 -7.86
N VAL A 15 -9.69 19.82 -7.23
CA VAL A 15 -8.73 19.72 -6.12
C VAL A 15 -9.37 19.02 -4.92
N ALA A 16 -10.60 19.37 -4.56
CA ALA A 16 -11.30 18.74 -3.44
C ALA A 16 -11.60 17.26 -3.73
N LEU A 17 -12.05 16.93 -4.93
CA LEU A 17 -12.32 15.55 -5.34
C LEU A 17 -11.03 14.72 -5.35
N GLY A 18 -9.95 15.25 -5.94
CA GLY A 18 -8.65 14.58 -5.99
C GLY A 18 -8.06 14.38 -4.58
N GLY A 19 -8.17 15.40 -3.73
CA GLY A 19 -7.74 15.33 -2.34
C GLY A 19 -8.53 14.28 -1.53
N LEU A 20 -9.84 14.26 -1.67
CA LEU A 20 -10.72 13.31 -0.99
C LEU A 20 -10.46 11.87 -1.47
N ALA A 21 -10.33 11.67 -2.76
CA ALA A 21 -10.03 10.37 -3.35
C ALA A 21 -8.66 9.84 -2.89
N SER A 22 -7.64 10.70 -2.91
CA SER A 22 -6.29 10.35 -2.43
C SER A 22 -6.28 10.04 -0.94
N PHE A 23 -6.97 10.83 -0.12
CA PHE A 23 -7.11 10.57 1.30
C PHE A 23 -7.81 9.24 1.56
N SER A 24 -8.90 8.94 0.85
CA SER A 24 -9.66 7.70 1.00
C SER A 24 -8.81 6.48 0.61
N ALA A 25 -8.06 6.56 -0.48
CA ALA A 25 -7.14 5.50 -0.90
C ALA A 25 -6.04 5.27 0.14
N TYR A 26 -5.48 6.36 0.68
CA TYR A 26 -4.44 6.29 1.71
C TYR A 26 -4.98 5.74 3.03
N PHE A 27 -6.15 6.18 3.44
CA PHE A 27 -6.83 5.68 4.63
C PHE A 27 -7.13 4.18 4.53
N ALA A 28 -7.66 3.73 3.39
CA ALA A 28 -7.91 2.31 3.13
C ALA A 28 -6.61 1.49 3.18
N MET A 29 -5.51 2.00 2.60
CA MET A 29 -4.20 1.38 2.66
C MET A 29 -3.71 1.22 4.11
N TYR A 30 -3.86 2.26 4.95
CA TYR A 30 -3.50 2.20 6.36
C TYR A 30 -4.39 1.24 7.16
N ALA A 31 -5.67 1.11 6.80
CA ALA A 31 -6.57 0.15 7.43
C ALA A 31 -6.10 -1.30 7.28
N PHE A 32 -5.43 -1.65 6.20
CA PHE A 32 -4.80 -2.97 6.02
C PHE A 32 -3.54 -3.18 6.86
N ARG A 33 -2.86 -2.11 7.26
CA ARG A 33 -1.61 -2.16 8.02
C ARG A 33 -1.83 -2.08 9.54
N LYS A 34 -2.76 -1.26 9.99
CA LYS A 34 -2.96 -0.95 11.41
C LYS A 34 -3.36 -2.14 12.28
N PRO A 35 -4.29 -3.03 11.89
CA PRO A 35 -4.65 -4.18 12.71
C PRO A 35 -3.44 -5.07 13.03
N PHE A 36 -2.56 -5.27 12.07
CA PHE A 36 -1.32 -5.99 12.26
C PHE A 36 -0.40 -5.31 13.29
N SER A 37 -0.17 -4.00 13.16
CA SER A 37 0.74 -3.27 14.06
C SER A 37 0.19 -3.12 15.48
N ALA A 38 -1.14 -3.13 15.64
CA ALA A 38 -1.81 -3.05 16.94
C ALA A 38 -1.84 -4.40 17.70
N ALA A 39 -1.79 -5.53 16.98
CA ALA A 39 -1.82 -6.86 17.59
C ALA A 39 -0.51 -7.16 18.33
N THR A 40 -0.63 -7.91 19.43
CA THR A 40 0.50 -8.51 20.11
C THR A 40 0.72 -9.91 19.57
N TYR A 41 1.96 -10.20 19.24
CA TYR A 41 2.37 -11.54 18.78
C TYR A 41 3.38 -12.08 19.79
N ASP A 42 2.92 -12.99 20.65
CA ASP A 42 3.82 -13.81 21.45
C ASP A 42 4.56 -14.78 20.52
N SER A 43 5.72 -15.27 20.95
CA SER A 43 6.52 -16.18 20.13
C SER A 43 5.69 -17.42 19.76
N PRO A 44 5.25 -17.55 18.51
CA PRO A 44 4.39 -18.66 18.11
C PRO A 44 5.18 -19.96 18.07
N GLU A 45 4.48 -21.08 18.27
CA GLU A 45 5.06 -22.40 18.08
C GLU A 45 5.72 -22.52 16.71
N GLY A 46 6.95 -23.03 16.67
CA GLY A 46 7.74 -23.15 15.44
C GLY A 46 8.63 -21.95 15.10
N TRP A 47 8.66 -20.90 15.90
CA TRP A 47 9.62 -19.80 15.76
C TRP A 47 10.87 -20.08 16.61
N THR A 48 11.97 -20.42 15.98
CA THR A 48 13.23 -20.84 16.63
C THR A 48 14.35 -19.81 16.57
N HIS A 49 14.05 -18.58 16.11
CA HIS A 49 15.02 -17.52 15.97
C HIS A 49 15.07 -16.62 17.21
N ASP A 50 16.26 -16.13 17.54
CA ASP A 50 16.48 -15.18 18.66
C ASP A 50 15.79 -13.82 18.45
N LEU A 51 15.47 -13.48 17.21
CA LEU A 51 14.73 -12.27 16.87
C LEU A 51 13.24 -12.43 17.23
N ASN A 52 12.68 -11.44 17.94
CA ASN A 52 11.27 -11.42 18.24
C ASN A 52 10.43 -11.51 16.96
N PHE A 53 9.43 -12.40 16.94
CA PHE A 53 8.60 -12.67 15.77
C PHE A 53 7.94 -11.41 15.20
N LYS A 54 7.39 -10.55 16.06
CA LYS A 54 6.78 -9.28 15.64
C LYS A 54 7.79 -8.36 14.94
N ILE A 55 9.02 -8.31 15.44
CA ILE A 55 10.09 -7.51 14.82
C ILE A 55 10.43 -8.05 13.44
N ALA A 56 10.55 -9.37 13.28
CA ALA A 56 10.80 -10.01 11.99
C ALA A 56 9.69 -9.68 10.97
N LEU A 57 8.43 -9.73 11.39
CA LEU A 57 7.27 -9.38 10.56
C LEU A 57 7.30 -7.92 10.10
N VAL A 58 7.60 -6.99 11.01
CA VAL A 58 7.71 -5.56 10.69
C VAL A 58 8.86 -5.30 9.72
N ILE A 59 10.02 -5.89 9.96
CA ILE A 59 11.19 -5.76 9.08
C ILE A 59 10.86 -6.28 7.67
N ALA A 60 10.25 -7.46 7.56
CA ALA A 60 9.84 -8.03 6.28
C ALA A 60 8.89 -7.11 5.50
N GLN A 61 7.89 -6.54 6.18
CA GLN A 61 6.96 -5.60 5.58
C GLN A 61 7.66 -4.31 5.12
N VAL A 62 8.57 -3.76 5.94
CA VAL A 62 9.32 -2.55 5.61
C VAL A 62 10.25 -2.78 4.42
N ILE A 63 10.93 -3.91 4.36
CA ILE A 63 11.79 -4.29 3.22
C ILE A 63 10.94 -4.40 1.94
N GLY A 64 9.79 -5.09 1.99
CA GLY A 64 8.86 -5.17 0.88
C GLY A 64 8.41 -3.79 0.39
N TYR A 65 8.06 -2.91 1.31
CA TYR A 65 7.68 -1.53 1.03
C TYR A 65 8.82 -0.71 0.40
N ALA A 66 10.05 -0.82 0.92
CA ALA A 66 11.22 -0.12 0.40
C ALA A 66 11.56 -0.61 -1.03
N LEU A 67 11.55 -1.93 -1.22
CA LEU A 67 11.80 -2.55 -2.53
C LEU A 67 10.77 -2.12 -3.56
N SER A 68 9.49 -2.06 -3.17
CA SER A 68 8.42 -1.63 -4.06
C SER A 68 8.54 -0.18 -4.50
N LYS A 69 9.09 0.70 -3.67
CA LYS A 69 9.39 2.08 -4.07
C LYS A 69 10.44 2.15 -5.16
N ALA A 70 11.50 1.34 -5.04
CA ALA A 70 12.55 1.28 -6.06
C ALA A 70 12.02 0.73 -7.40
N ILE A 71 11.21 -0.34 -7.35
CA ILE A 71 10.57 -0.92 -8.53
C ILE A 71 9.51 0.03 -9.10
N GLY A 72 8.77 0.71 -8.23
CA GLY A 72 7.65 1.59 -8.57
C GLY A 72 8.04 2.72 -9.50
N ILE A 73 9.21 3.29 -9.34
CA ILE A 73 9.72 4.36 -10.23
C ILE A 73 9.67 3.91 -11.69
N LYS A 74 10.13 2.70 -11.97
CA LYS A 74 10.15 2.14 -13.33
C LYS A 74 8.75 1.72 -13.79
N VAL A 75 8.04 0.96 -12.98
CA VAL A 75 6.71 0.42 -13.32
C VAL A 75 5.70 1.54 -13.56
N ILE A 76 5.71 2.59 -12.73
CA ILE A 76 4.78 3.71 -12.86
C ILE A 76 5.09 4.54 -14.12
N ALA A 77 6.36 4.71 -14.46
CA ALA A 77 6.77 5.42 -15.68
C ALA A 77 6.31 4.69 -16.96
N GLU A 78 6.27 3.36 -16.94
CA GLU A 78 5.84 2.54 -18.08
C GLU A 78 4.32 2.36 -18.16
N LEU A 79 3.59 2.56 -17.06
CA LEU A 79 2.13 2.43 -17.00
C LEU A 79 1.44 3.64 -17.64
N GLY A 80 0.79 3.41 -18.78
CA GLY A 80 -0.08 4.41 -19.41
C GLY A 80 -1.29 4.76 -18.53
N ARG A 81 -1.87 5.95 -18.78
CA ARG A 81 -3.02 6.49 -18.01
C ARG A 81 -4.17 5.49 -17.81
N LYS A 82 -4.49 4.68 -18.81
CA LYS A 82 -5.58 3.70 -18.78
C LYS A 82 -5.27 2.50 -17.86
N GLY A 83 -4.00 2.16 -17.64
CA GLY A 83 -3.59 1.02 -16.83
C GLY A 83 -3.49 1.32 -15.33
N ARG A 84 -3.38 2.58 -14.95
CA ARG A 84 -3.15 2.99 -13.55
C ARG A 84 -4.28 2.59 -12.60
N GLY A 85 -5.53 2.77 -13.01
CA GLY A 85 -6.68 2.37 -12.19
C GLY A 85 -6.75 0.86 -11.95
N ALA A 86 -6.57 0.07 -13.02
CA ALA A 86 -6.51 -1.38 -12.91
C ALA A 86 -5.33 -1.85 -12.04
N ALA A 87 -4.19 -1.17 -12.11
CA ALA A 87 -3.03 -1.46 -11.28
C ALA A 87 -3.31 -1.19 -9.79
N ILE A 88 -3.99 -0.10 -9.44
CA ILE A 88 -4.39 0.19 -8.06
C ILE A 88 -5.31 -0.92 -7.52
N VAL A 89 -6.33 -1.30 -8.27
CA VAL A 89 -7.26 -2.38 -7.86
C VAL A 89 -6.51 -3.70 -7.70
N GLY A 90 -5.63 -4.04 -8.65
CA GLY A 90 -4.81 -5.24 -8.58
C GLY A 90 -3.88 -5.28 -7.37
N LEU A 91 -3.25 -4.15 -7.04
CA LEU A 91 -2.36 -4.03 -5.88
C LEU A 91 -3.13 -4.11 -4.55
N ILE A 92 -4.32 -3.51 -4.47
CA ILE A 92 -5.20 -3.65 -3.29
C ILE A 92 -5.61 -5.11 -3.11
N THR A 93 -6.00 -5.78 -4.19
CA THR A 93 -6.36 -7.21 -4.16
C THR A 93 -5.17 -8.07 -3.72
N LEU A 94 -3.97 -7.80 -4.23
CA LEU A 94 -2.76 -8.49 -3.83
C LEU A 94 -2.45 -8.28 -2.34
N SER A 95 -2.62 -7.07 -1.83
CA SER A 95 -2.45 -6.77 -0.41
C SER A 95 -3.45 -7.54 0.46
N TRP A 96 -4.70 -7.64 0.01
CA TRP A 96 -5.73 -8.40 0.69
C TRP A 96 -5.41 -9.90 0.69
N VAL A 97 -5.03 -10.47 -0.45
CA VAL A 97 -4.62 -11.88 -0.57
C VAL A 97 -3.42 -12.18 0.34
N ALA A 98 -2.45 -11.28 0.41
CA ALA A 98 -1.30 -11.42 1.30
C ALA A 98 -1.69 -11.47 2.78
N LEU A 99 -2.70 -10.69 3.21
CA LEU A 99 -3.22 -10.76 4.57
C LEU A 99 -4.00 -12.05 4.85
N VAL A 100 -4.77 -12.53 3.90
CA VAL A 100 -5.43 -13.85 4.02
C VAL A 100 -4.38 -14.95 4.14
N LEU A 101 -3.35 -14.89 3.31
CA LEU A 101 -2.23 -15.83 3.38
C LEU A 101 -1.54 -15.76 4.74
N PHE A 102 -1.31 -14.57 5.28
CA PHE A 102 -0.77 -14.38 6.64
C PHE A 102 -1.64 -15.05 7.72
N ALA A 103 -2.96 -15.00 7.58
CA ALA A 103 -3.87 -15.59 8.54
C ALA A 103 -3.79 -17.13 8.57
N VAL A 104 -3.68 -17.77 7.39
CA VAL A 104 -3.75 -19.23 7.25
C VAL A 104 -2.38 -19.92 7.17
N ALA A 105 -1.31 -19.17 6.89
CA ALA A 105 0.02 -19.74 6.69
C ALA A 105 0.66 -20.22 8.01
N PRO A 106 1.52 -21.25 7.95
CA PRO A 106 2.35 -21.64 9.11
C PRO A 106 3.36 -20.54 9.42
N THR A 107 3.87 -20.53 10.65
CA THR A 107 4.69 -19.46 11.24
C THR A 107 5.82 -18.93 10.34
N PRO A 108 6.68 -19.73 9.72
CA PRO A 108 7.77 -19.19 8.90
C PRO A 108 7.27 -18.51 7.62
N LEU A 109 6.16 -18.97 7.05
CA LEU A 109 5.56 -18.37 5.84
C LEU A 109 4.83 -17.06 6.12
N LYS A 110 4.46 -16.78 7.37
CA LYS A 110 3.86 -15.49 7.76
C LYS A 110 4.79 -14.31 7.49
N VAL A 111 6.09 -14.50 7.68
CA VAL A 111 7.10 -13.47 7.37
C VAL A 111 7.09 -13.13 5.87
N ALA A 112 7.07 -14.15 5.01
CA ALA A 112 6.97 -13.98 3.56
C ALA A 112 5.64 -13.32 3.14
N ALA A 113 4.54 -13.68 3.79
CA ALA A 113 3.24 -13.07 3.53
C ALA A 113 3.23 -11.56 3.86
N LEU A 114 3.85 -11.17 4.97
CA LEU A 114 3.99 -9.76 5.32
C LEU A 114 4.92 -8.97 4.38
N PHE A 115 6.01 -9.59 3.94
CA PHE A 115 6.85 -9.02 2.89
C PHE A 115 6.03 -8.77 1.61
N LEU A 116 5.25 -9.75 1.18
CA LEU A 116 4.38 -9.64 0.01
C LEU A 116 3.31 -8.55 0.20
N ASN A 117 2.77 -8.38 1.40
CA ASN A 117 1.83 -7.30 1.73
C ASN A 117 2.49 -5.92 1.64
N GLY A 118 3.76 -5.80 1.97
CA GLY A 118 4.52 -4.55 1.89
C GLY A 118 4.70 -4.02 0.46
N LEU A 119 4.83 -4.91 -0.52
CA LEU A 119 5.06 -4.55 -1.93
C LEU A 119 3.94 -3.66 -2.52
N PRO A 120 2.65 -4.04 -2.45
CA PRO A 120 1.57 -3.21 -2.98
C PRO A 120 1.50 -1.84 -2.32
N LEU A 121 1.75 -1.76 -1.02
CA LEU A 121 1.63 -0.54 -0.26
C LEU A 121 2.57 0.58 -0.73
N GLY A 122 3.79 0.23 -1.16
CA GLY A 122 4.74 1.19 -1.70
C GLY A 122 4.40 1.63 -3.13
N LEU A 123 3.89 0.71 -3.95
CA LEU A 123 3.50 0.98 -5.34
C LEU A 123 2.23 1.84 -5.44
N ILE A 124 1.23 1.59 -4.60
CA ILE A 124 -0.03 2.36 -4.58
C ILE A 124 0.25 3.84 -4.34
N TRP A 125 1.18 4.16 -3.45
CA TRP A 125 1.52 5.54 -3.14
C TRP A 125 2.02 6.30 -4.40
N GLY A 126 2.94 5.71 -5.14
CA GLY A 126 3.44 6.27 -6.38
C GLY A 126 2.37 6.41 -7.47
N LEU A 127 1.47 5.43 -7.58
CA LEU A 127 0.35 5.47 -8.53
C LEU A 127 -0.64 6.59 -8.19
N VAL A 128 -1.00 6.77 -6.92
CA VAL A 128 -1.89 7.85 -6.48
C VAL A 128 -1.26 9.21 -6.80
N PHE A 129 0.03 9.41 -6.52
CA PHE A 129 0.75 10.63 -6.88
C PHE A 129 0.73 10.91 -8.38
N SER A 130 0.88 9.88 -9.20
CA SER A 130 0.86 10.02 -10.66
C SER A 130 -0.48 10.44 -11.25
N TYR A 131 -1.56 10.43 -10.47
CA TYR A 131 -2.85 10.99 -10.85
C TYR A 131 -3.00 12.47 -10.51
N LEU A 132 -2.18 12.98 -9.58
CA LEU A 132 -2.24 14.36 -9.11
C LEU A 132 -1.36 15.30 -9.95
N GLU A 133 -0.43 14.75 -10.72
CA GLU A 133 0.42 15.46 -11.69
C GLU A 133 -0.28 15.57 -13.06
#